data_3ec2e4bf30f8c93ce09bf8f5e7911b33
#
_entry.id   3ec2e4bf30f8c93ce09bf8f5e7911b33
#
_cell.length_a   1.000
_cell.length_b   1.000
_cell.length_c   1.000
_cell.angle_alpha   90.00
_cell.angle_beta   90.00
_cell.angle_gamma   90.00
#
_symmetry.space_group_name_H-M   'P 1'
#
loop_
_entity.id
_entity.type
_entity.pdbx_description
1 polymer ?
#
loop_
_entity_poly.entity_id
_entity_poly.type
_entity_poly.pdbx_seq_one_letter_code
_entity_poly.pdbx_strand_id
1 'polypeptide(L)'
;KHGVSSGFSGNAAKLAADVDQNGIVDAADVKMLQDYLLGRISVFSKAETSGKVDTSAYMKAVSENLSEYAASGITEEQAGVTYGTLKKYQYYSTTRERNTNVNVLLPPGYDETKTYPVLYALHGYWETEDSLAAMGAVKNMLGNLISKGEAEKMIVVFPYIYTSKIKEACDGLNLENSLNYDNFINDLTTDLMP
;
A
#
# COMPACT_ATOMS: atom_id res chain seq x y z
N LYS A 1 -7.98 36.03 -4.77
CA LYS A 1 -8.80 34.92 -4.20
C LYS A 1 -9.19 34.01 -5.34
N HIS A 2 -8.41 33.00 -5.61
CA HIS A 2 -8.81 31.95 -6.54
C HIS A 2 -9.50 30.87 -5.70
N GLY A 3 -10.84 30.85 -5.78
CA GLY A 3 -11.62 29.76 -5.30
C GLY A 3 -11.30 28.53 -6.12
N VAL A 4 -10.70 27.53 -5.53
CA VAL A 4 -10.65 26.20 -6.11
C VAL A 4 -12.09 25.70 -6.12
N SER A 5 -12.75 25.73 -7.29
CA SER A 5 -14.05 25.08 -7.42
C SER A 5 -13.84 23.59 -7.24
N SER A 6 -14.35 23.08 -6.14
CA SER A 6 -14.36 21.66 -5.84
C SER A 6 -15.22 20.94 -6.88
N GLY A 7 -14.59 20.16 -7.74
CA GLY A 7 -15.23 19.15 -8.54
C GLY A 7 -15.62 19.60 -9.94
N PHE A 8 -15.38 18.71 -10.88
CA PHE A 8 -15.88 18.81 -12.24
C PHE A 8 -17.41 18.75 -12.22
N SER A 9 -18.08 19.86 -12.60
CA SER A 9 -19.52 19.91 -12.70
C SER A 9 -19.93 19.73 -14.15
N GLY A 10 -20.71 18.69 -14.42
CA GLY A 10 -21.26 18.38 -15.73
C GLY A 10 -20.50 17.28 -16.50
N ASN A 11 -21.24 16.62 -17.39
CA ASN A 11 -20.70 15.47 -18.16
C ASN A 11 -19.53 15.86 -19.09
N ALA A 12 -19.54 17.07 -19.67
CA ALA A 12 -18.47 17.51 -20.56
C ALA A 12 -17.13 17.70 -19.82
N ALA A 13 -17.17 18.24 -18.57
CA ALA A 13 -15.97 18.40 -17.75
C ALA A 13 -15.40 17.07 -17.28
N LYS A 14 -16.26 16.10 -16.94
CA LYS A 14 -15.85 14.74 -16.61
C LYS A 14 -15.21 14.04 -17.80
N LEU A 15 -15.82 14.14 -19.00
CA LEU A 15 -15.27 13.58 -20.23
C LEU A 15 -13.91 14.19 -20.60
N ALA A 16 -13.72 15.49 -20.34
CA ALA A 16 -12.44 16.16 -20.62
C ALA A 16 -11.34 15.77 -19.61
N ALA A 17 -11.72 15.36 -18.42
CA ALA A 17 -10.80 14.92 -17.36
C ALA A 17 -10.47 13.42 -17.41
N ASP A 18 -11.32 12.62 -18.05
CA ASP A 18 -11.11 11.19 -18.35
C ASP A 18 -10.18 11.07 -19.57
N VAL A 19 -8.90 11.29 -19.32
CA VAL A 19 -7.88 11.42 -20.37
C VAL A 19 -7.58 10.08 -21.03
N ASP A 20 -7.69 8.99 -20.28
CA ASP A 20 -7.49 7.63 -20.77
C ASP A 20 -8.77 6.97 -21.30
N GLN A 21 -9.89 7.67 -21.24
CA GLN A 21 -11.20 7.28 -21.75
C GLN A 21 -11.73 5.94 -21.18
N ASN A 22 -11.39 5.64 -19.92
CA ASN A 22 -11.88 4.44 -19.24
C ASN A 22 -13.26 4.61 -18.57
N GLY A 23 -13.80 5.84 -18.56
CA GLY A 23 -15.09 6.23 -17.99
C GLY A 23 -15.00 6.62 -16.50
N ILE A 24 -13.81 6.68 -15.92
CA ILE A 24 -13.55 7.06 -14.53
C ILE A 24 -12.51 8.18 -14.54
N VAL A 25 -12.73 9.24 -13.77
CA VAL A 25 -11.73 10.28 -13.56
C VAL A 25 -10.98 9.95 -12.27
N ASP A 26 -9.72 9.54 -12.39
CA ASP A 26 -8.91 9.11 -11.27
C ASP A 26 -7.41 9.49 -11.40
N ALA A 27 -6.55 8.90 -10.57
CA ALA A 27 -5.12 9.19 -10.55
C ALA A 27 -4.39 8.76 -11.84
N ALA A 28 -4.92 7.82 -12.61
CA ALA A 28 -4.33 7.40 -13.87
C ALA A 28 -4.43 8.51 -14.93
N ASP A 29 -5.55 9.24 -14.96
CA ASP A 29 -5.72 10.41 -15.83
C ASP A 29 -4.73 11.52 -15.48
N VAL A 30 -4.58 11.80 -14.19
CA VAL A 30 -3.63 12.82 -13.71
C VAL A 30 -2.21 12.43 -14.08
N LYS A 31 -1.85 11.17 -13.92
CA LYS A 31 -0.52 10.67 -14.29
C LYS A 31 -0.29 10.77 -15.80
N MET A 32 -1.27 10.38 -16.62
CA MET A 32 -1.16 10.45 -18.07
C MET A 32 -1.02 11.90 -18.54
N LEU A 33 -1.76 12.83 -17.95
CA LEU A 33 -1.63 14.26 -18.22
C LEU A 33 -0.25 14.80 -17.82
N GLN A 34 0.27 14.39 -16.66
CA GLN A 34 1.63 14.76 -16.23
C GLN A 34 2.69 14.24 -17.20
N ASP A 35 2.59 12.97 -17.61
CA ASP A 35 3.54 12.37 -18.56
C ASP A 35 3.50 13.06 -19.92
N TYR A 36 2.33 13.51 -20.39
CA TYR A 36 2.19 14.31 -21.59
C TYR A 36 2.85 15.68 -21.44
N LEU A 37 2.58 16.40 -20.35
CA LEU A 37 3.15 17.73 -20.08
C LEU A 37 4.68 17.68 -19.90
N LEU A 38 5.22 16.57 -19.40
CA LEU A 38 6.65 16.33 -19.25
C LEU A 38 7.32 15.79 -20.53
N GLY A 39 6.54 15.62 -21.63
CA GLY A 39 7.05 15.09 -22.88
C GLY A 39 7.45 13.61 -22.86
N ARG A 40 7.00 12.87 -21.84
CA ARG A 40 7.26 11.41 -21.71
C ARG A 40 6.38 10.61 -22.66
N ILE A 41 5.18 11.10 -22.95
CA ILE A 41 4.27 10.59 -23.98
C ILE A 41 3.88 11.74 -24.93
N SER A 42 3.62 11.41 -26.18
CA SER A 42 3.24 12.39 -27.21
C SER A 42 1.76 12.37 -27.54
N VAL A 43 1.06 11.35 -27.13
CA VAL A 43 -0.39 11.16 -27.37
C VAL A 43 -1.02 10.52 -26.12
N PHE A 44 -2.29 10.81 -25.89
CA PHE A 44 -3.08 10.09 -24.90
C PHE A 44 -3.50 8.74 -25.49
N SER A 45 -3.10 7.66 -24.86
CA SER A 45 -3.59 6.33 -25.24
C SER A 45 -4.87 6.05 -24.47
N LYS A 46 -5.88 5.55 -25.19
CA LYS A 46 -7.04 4.98 -24.52
C LYS A 46 -6.55 3.85 -23.61
N ALA A 47 -6.96 3.88 -22.33
CA ALA A 47 -6.72 2.75 -21.47
C ALA A 47 -7.26 1.51 -22.18
N GLU A 48 -6.41 0.53 -22.40
CA GLU A 48 -6.95 -0.79 -22.68
C GLU A 48 -7.89 -1.07 -21.51
N THR A 49 -9.15 -1.29 -21.80
CA THR A 49 -10.07 -1.83 -20.80
C THR A 49 -9.57 -3.24 -20.49
N SER A 50 -8.52 -3.29 -19.67
CA SER A 50 -8.19 -4.49 -18.91
C SER A 50 -9.49 -4.77 -18.19
N GLY A 51 -10.19 -5.83 -18.63
CA GLY A 51 -11.57 -6.05 -18.24
C GLY A 51 -11.69 -5.81 -16.76
N LYS A 52 -12.52 -4.83 -16.36
CA LYS A 52 -12.79 -4.60 -14.93
C LYS A 52 -13.13 -5.97 -14.37
N VAL A 53 -12.25 -6.48 -13.51
CA VAL A 53 -12.55 -7.72 -12.81
C VAL A 53 -13.83 -7.45 -12.05
N ASP A 54 -14.91 -8.16 -12.41
CA ASP A 54 -16.15 -8.05 -11.68
C ASP A 54 -15.93 -8.63 -10.28
N THR A 55 -15.73 -7.74 -9.33
CA THR A 55 -15.53 -8.07 -7.92
C THR A 55 -16.83 -8.18 -7.13
N SER A 56 -18.00 -8.03 -7.77
CA SER A 56 -19.28 -7.96 -7.08
C SER A 56 -19.59 -9.24 -6.28
N ALA A 57 -19.31 -10.42 -6.83
CA ALA A 57 -19.47 -11.69 -6.13
C ALA A 57 -18.55 -11.80 -4.92
N TYR A 58 -17.29 -11.36 -5.07
CA TYR A 58 -16.30 -11.32 -3.98
C TYR A 58 -16.73 -10.33 -2.89
N MET A 59 -17.11 -9.10 -3.26
CA MET A 59 -17.56 -8.08 -2.31
C MET A 59 -18.84 -8.51 -1.58
N LYS A 60 -19.75 -9.22 -2.24
CA LYS A 60 -20.92 -9.79 -1.61
C LYS A 60 -20.51 -10.84 -0.58
N ALA A 61 -19.64 -11.79 -0.93
CA ALA A 61 -19.15 -12.81 -0.01
C ALA A 61 -18.43 -12.19 1.20
N VAL A 62 -17.62 -11.13 1.00
CA VAL A 62 -16.98 -10.39 2.08
C VAL A 62 -18.02 -9.77 2.99
N SER A 63 -19.03 -9.06 2.45
CA SER A 63 -20.06 -8.39 3.27
C SER A 63 -20.95 -9.36 4.04
N GLU A 64 -21.23 -10.54 3.49
CA GLU A 64 -22.01 -11.58 4.15
C GLU A 64 -21.27 -12.27 5.30
N ASN A 65 -19.92 -12.25 5.26
CA ASN A 65 -19.05 -12.85 6.27
C ASN A 65 -18.35 -11.82 7.17
N LEU A 66 -18.62 -10.54 6.96
CA LEU A 66 -17.99 -9.47 7.75
C LEU A 66 -18.56 -9.50 9.18
N SER A 67 -17.67 -9.65 10.16
CA SER A 67 -18.00 -9.51 11.57
C SER A 67 -17.72 -8.07 12.01
N GLU A 68 -18.54 -7.51 12.87
CA GLU A 68 -18.34 -6.18 13.47
C GLU A 68 -17.03 -6.13 14.27
N TYR A 69 -16.64 -7.25 14.85
CA TYR A 69 -15.41 -7.36 15.67
C TYR A 69 -14.53 -8.51 15.17
N ALA A 70 -13.23 -8.35 15.36
CA ALA A 70 -12.30 -9.44 15.15
C ALA A 70 -12.61 -10.63 16.09
N ALA A 71 -12.31 -11.84 15.64
CA ALA A 71 -12.50 -13.02 16.48
C ALA A 71 -11.70 -12.88 17.79
N SER A 72 -12.33 -13.24 18.91
CA SER A 72 -11.68 -13.17 20.22
C SER A 72 -10.38 -13.97 20.24
N GLY A 73 -9.33 -13.40 20.83
CA GLY A 73 -8.00 -14.04 20.96
C GLY A 73 -7.22 -14.13 19.65
N ILE A 74 -7.68 -13.53 18.53
CA ILE A 74 -6.98 -13.62 17.24
C ILE A 74 -5.60 -12.97 17.28
N THR A 75 -5.40 -11.97 18.13
CA THR A 75 -4.14 -11.24 18.31
C THR A 75 -3.26 -11.78 19.42
N GLU A 76 -3.73 -12.78 20.15
CA GLU A 76 -2.99 -13.41 21.26
C GLU A 76 -2.20 -14.63 20.77
N GLU A 77 -1.09 -14.93 21.44
CA GLU A 77 -0.37 -16.17 21.18
C GLU A 77 -1.17 -17.37 21.68
N GLN A 78 -1.32 -18.37 20.83
CA GLN A 78 -2.10 -19.59 21.11
C GLN A 78 -1.18 -20.78 21.26
N ALA A 79 -1.48 -21.67 22.23
CA ALA A 79 -0.70 -22.87 22.47
C ALA A 79 -0.70 -23.78 21.20
N GLY A 80 0.49 -24.30 20.85
CA GLY A 80 0.65 -25.19 19.70
C GLY A 80 0.71 -24.50 18.35
N VAL A 81 0.58 -23.17 18.27
CA VAL A 81 0.73 -22.40 17.03
C VAL A 81 2.20 -22.02 16.81
N THR A 82 2.70 -22.25 15.60
CA THR A 82 4.01 -21.75 15.19
C THR A 82 3.85 -20.40 14.52
N TYR A 83 4.59 -19.41 14.99
CA TYR A 83 4.54 -18.03 14.47
C TYR A 83 5.69 -17.72 13.53
N GLY A 84 5.49 -16.72 12.71
CA GLY A 84 6.49 -16.16 11.82
C GLY A 84 7.65 -15.49 12.56
N THR A 85 8.71 -15.17 11.84
CA THR A 85 9.89 -14.47 12.37
C THR A 85 9.95 -13.05 11.82
N LEU A 86 9.93 -12.06 12.73
CA LEU A 86 10.11 -10.66 12.38
C LEU A 86 11.60 -10.34 12.33
N LYS A 87 12.06 -9.73 11.23
CA LYS A 87 13.43 -9.27 11.03
C LYS A 87 13.44 -7.83 10.58
N LYS A 88 14.40 -7.03 11.08
CA LYS A 88 14.63 -5.66 10.61
C LYS A 88 15.78 -5.66 9.61
N TYR A 89 15.56 -4.98 8.47
CA TYR A 89 16.55 -4.78 7.42
C TYR A 89 16.71 -3.29 7.13
N GLN A 90 17.74 -2.97 6.39
CA GLN A 90 17.95 -1.66 5.79
C GLN A 90 18.16 -1.79 4.29
N TYR A 91 17.63 -0.85 3.54
CA TYR A 91 17.92 -0.65 2.12
C TYR A 91 18.26 0.80 1.87
N TYR A 92 18.97 1.09 0.78
CA TYR A 92 19.24 2.46 0.38
C TYR A 92 18.05 2.96 -0.46
N SER A 93 17.33 3.94 0.07
CA SER A 93 16.26 4.63 -0.64
C SER A 93 16.88 5.75 -1.50
N THR A 94 16.80 5.63 -2.82
CA THR A 94 17.20 6.69 -3.75
C THR A 94 16.23 7.87 -3.67
N THR A 95 14.98 7.61 -3.33
CA THR A 95 13.95 8.64 -3.10
C THR A 95 14.27 9.52 -1.90
N ARG A 96 14.77 8.93 -0.81
CA ARG A 96 15.17 9.64 0.42
C ARG A 96 16.66 10.06 0.43
N GLU A 97 17.47 9.48 -0.46
CA GLU A 97 18.95 9.64 -0.51
C GLU A 97 19.63 9.17 0.80
N ARG A 98 19.07 8.10 1.42
CA ARG A 98 19.61 7.55 2.68
C ARG A 98 19.20 6.10 2.91
N ASN A 99 19.91 5.45 3.85
CA ASN A 99 19.48 4.14 4.35
C ASN A 99 18.16 4.27 5.10
N THR A 100 17.23 3.38 4.78
CA THR A 100 15.87 3.36 5.31
C THR A 100 15.59 1.98 5.91
N ASN A 101 14.95 1.97 7.06
CA ASN A 101 14.60 0.72 7.73
C ASN A 101 13.32 0.12 7.15
N VAL A 102 13.25 -1.21 7.22
CA VAL A 102 12.07 -1.99 6.88
C VAL A 102 11.99 -3.22 7.79
N ASN A 103 10.83 -3.52 8.33
CA ASN A 103 10.59 -4.78 9.01
C ASN A 103 9.97 -5.78 8.03
N VAL A 104 10.39 -7.04 8.13
CA VAL A 104 9.88 -8.13 7.31
C VAL A 104 9.48 -9.29 8.22
N LEU A 105 8.22 -9.67 8.17
CA LEU A 105 7.69 -10.85 8.83
C LEU A 105 7.71 -12.02 7.85
N LEU A 106 8.60 -12.96 8.10
CA LEU A 106 8.66 -14.24 7.37
C LEU A 106 7.62 -15.21 7.95
N PRO A 107 6.88 -15.96 7.11
CA PRO A 107 5.84 -16.88 7.58
C PRO A 107 6.43 -18.04 8.41
N PRO A 108 5.59 -18.73 9.19
CA PRO A 108 6.04 -19.93 9.93
C PRO A 108 6.56 -21.01 8.96
N GLY A 109 7.76 -21.50 9.24
CA GLY A 109 8.44 -22.48 8.38
C GLY A 109 8.83 -21.91 7.03
N TYR A 110 9.25 -20.63 6.98
CA TYR A 110 9.78 -19.99 5.78
C TYR A 110 10.91 -20.82 5.17
N ASP A 111 10.86 -20.97 3.85
CA ASP A 111 11.79 -21.72 3.03
C ASP A 111 12.20 -20.84 1.84
N GLU A 112 13.46 -20.47 1.76
CA GLU A 112 13.97 -19.55 0.72
C GLU A 112 13.88 -20.11 -0.71
N THR A 113 13.65 -21.42 -0.85
CA THR A 113 13.48 -22.06 -2.15
C THR A 113 12.04 -21.96 -2.70
N LYS A 114 11.12 -21.41 -1.89
CA LYS A 114 9.71 -21.24 -2.24
C LYS A 114 9.37 -19.79 -2.53
N THR A 115 8.32 -19.58 -3.29
CA THR A 115 7.72 -18.27 -3.53
C THR A 115 6.55 -18.05 -2.58
N TYR A 116 6.37 -16.80 -2.14
CA TYR A 116 5.30 -16.40 -1.24
C TYR A 116 4.63 -15.12 -1.76
N PRO A 117 3.32 -14.97 -1.59
CA PRO A 117 2.70 -13.66 -1.73
C PRO A 117 3.33 -12.66 -0.75
N VAL A 118 3.40 -11.39 -1.16
CA VAL A 118 3.94 -10.32 -0.33
C VAL A 118 2.84 -9.31 -0.02
N LEU A 119 2.64 -9.03 1.26
CA LEU A 119 1.75 -7.98 1.76
C LEU A 119 2.58 -6.80 2.27
N TYR A 120 2.38 -5.62 1.71
CA TYR A 120 2.96 -4.38 2.23
C TYR A 120 1.97 -3.73 3.20
N ALA A 121 2.32 -3.68 4.48
CA ALA A 121 1.50 -3.08 5.53
C ALA A 121 2.07 -1.70 5.89
N LEU A 122 1.37 -0.66 5.46
CA LEU A 122 1.82 0.73 5.60
C LEU A 122 1.36 1.32 6.93
N HIS A 123 2.26 1.99 7.62
CA HIS A 123 1.96 2.70 8.88
C HIS A 123 1.19 4.00 8.61
N GLY A 124 0.63 4.59 9.66
CA GLY A 124 -0.07 5.87 9.60
C GLY A 124 0.86 7.09 9.66
N TYR A 125 0.24 8.27 9.65
CA TYR A 125 0.96 9.55 9.86
C TYR A 125 1.68 9.54 11.20
N TRP A 126 2.89 10.11 11.27
CA TRP A 126 3.79 10.15 12.44
C TRP A 126 4.28 8.81 12.98
N GLU A 127 3.91 7.73 12.34
CA GLU A 127 4.38 6.39 12.72
C GLU A 127 5.66 6.00 11.98
N THR A 128 6.15 4.80 12.28
CA THR A 128 7.37 4.24 11.67
C THR A 128 7.12 2.78 11.25
N GLU A 129 8.12 2.18 10.62
CA GLU A 129 8.13 0.76 10.27
C GLU A 129 7.90 -0.16 11.48
N ASP A 130 8.15 0.33 12.69
CA ASP A 130 7.97 -0.44 13.92
C ASP A 130 6.53 -0.43 14.43
N SER A 131 5.70 0.53 14.04
CA SER A 131 4.38 0.74 14.63
C SER A 131 3.48 -0.49 14.48
N LEU A 132 3.23 -0.96 13.27
CA LEU A 132 2.42 -2.17 13.06
C LEU A 132 3.14 -3.45 13.47
N ALA A 133 4.48 -3.50 13.29
CA ALA A 133 5.28 -4.63 13.67
C ALA A 133 5.33 -4.81 15.20
N ALA A 134 5.49 -3.72 15.97
CA ALA A 134 5.59 -3.74 17.43
C ALA A 134 4.26 -4.02 18.13
N MET A 135 3.13 -3.69 17.53
CA MET A 135 1.82 -4.04 18.09
C MET A 135 1.63 -5.56 18.26
N GLY A 136 2.55 -6.38 17.69
CA GLY A 136 2.51 -7.85 17.79
C GLY A 136 1.31 -8.50 17.12
N ALA A 137 0.27 -7.70 16.89
CA ALA A 137 -1.01 -8.16 16.40
C ALA A 137 -0.91 -8.85 15.03
N VAL A 138 -0.15 -8.31 14.11
CA VAL A 138 -0.04 -8.87 12.75
C VAL A 138 0.66 -10.23 12.77
N LYS A 139 1.74 -10.37 13.53
CA LYS A 139 2.46 -11.65 13.68
C LYS A 139 1.55 -12.74 14.26
N ASN A 140 0.88 -12.41 15.36
CA ASN A 140 0.03 -13.38 16.07
C ASN A 140 -1.23 -13.68 15.26
N MET A 141 -1.90 -12.64 14.76
CA MET A 141 -3.09 -12.79 13.93
C MET A 141 -2.81 -13.66 12.69
N LEU A 142 -1.75 -13.36 11.94
CA LEU A 142 -1.40 -14.12 10.76
C LEU A 142 -1.01 -15.57 11.10
N GLY A 143 -0.23 -15.80 12.17
CA GLY A 143 0.11 -17.13 12.62
C GLY A 143 -1.12 -17.95 13.01
N ASN A 144 -2.07 -17.34 13.73
CA ASN A 144 -3.33 -17.98 14.11
C ASN A 144 -4.18 -18.34 12.90
N LEU A 145 -4.32 -17.43 11.92
CA LEU A 145 -5.08 -17.66 10.69
C LEU A 145 -4.44 -18.74 9.82
N ILE A 146 -3.12 -18.73 9.65
CA ILE A 146 -2.38 -19.76 8.91
C ILE A 146 -2.55 -21.14 9.58
N SER A 147 -2.46 -21.19 10.92
CA SER A 147 -2.62 -22.43 11.68
C SER A 147 -4.02 -23.05 11.49
N LYS A 148 -5.04 -22.22 11.30
CA LYS A 148 -6.43 -22.65 11.05
C LYS A 148 -6.71 -22.96 9.58
N GLY A 149 -5.79 -22.65 8.66
CA GLY A 149 -6.01 -22.75 7.22
C GLY A 149 -6.91 -21.64 6.65
N GLU A 150 -7.07 -20.55 7.40
CA GLU A 150 -7.88 -19.37 7.03
C GLU A 150 -7.06 -18.31 6.30
N ALA A 151 -5.72 -18.42 6.30
CA ALA A 151 -4.83 -17.60 5.51
C ALA A 151 -3.69 -18.43 4.91
N GLU A 152 -3.22 -18.00 3.75
CA GLU A 152 -2.02 -18.56 3.14
C GLU A 152 -0.75 -18.03 3.80
N LYS A 153 0.35 -18.80 3.72
CA LYS A 153 1.67 -18.31 4.12
C LYS A 153 2.10 -17.18 3.21
N MET A 154 2.42 -16.03 3.80
CA MET A 154 2.85 -14.83 3.08
C MET A 154 3.98 -14.12 3.81
N ILE A 155 4.74 -13.34 3.09
CA ILE A 155 5.71 -12.39 3.66
C ILE A 155 4.95 -11.08 3.91
N VAL A 156 5.14 -10.47 5.09
CA VAL A 156 4.61 -9.13 5.35
C VAL A 156 5.76 -8.16 5.50
N VAL A 157 5.71 -7.08 4.73
CA VAL A 157 6.72 -6.02 4.72
C VAL A 157 6.12 -4.77 5.36
N PHE A 158 6.80 -4.23 6.37
CA PHE A 158 6.43 -3.00 7.07
C PHE A 158 7.47 -1.93 6.75
N PRO A 159 7.30 -1.17 5.67
CA PRO A 159 8.26 -0.14 5.29
C PRO A 159 8.09 1.13 6.10
N TYR A 160 9.15 1.94 6.19
CA TYR A 160 9.03 3.33 6.57
C TYR A 160 8.60 4.14 5.34
N ILE A 161 7.45 4.81 5.40
CA ILE A 161 6.80 5.39 4.22
C ILE A 161 6.92 6.91 4.09
N TYR A 162 7.57 7.61 5.02
CA TYR A 162 7.81 9.04 4.91
C TYR A 162 9.11 9.32 4.15
N THR A 163 9.02 9.87 2.93
CA THR A 163 10.14 9.92 1.97
C THR A 163 10.86 11.27 1.89
N SER A 164 10.83 12.10 2.94
CA SER A 164 11.57 13.35 2.93
C SER A 164 13.09 13.13 2.84
N LYS A 165 13.77 13.94 1.98
CA LYS A 165 15.22 13.96 1.88
C LYS A 165 15.88 14.73 3.03
N ILE A 166 15.18 15.72 3.59
CA ILE A 166 15.71 16.66 4.59
C ILE A 166 15.22 16.37 6.01
N LYS A 167 14.02 15.80 6.18
CA LYS A 167 13.44 15.49 7.48
C LYS A 167 13.55 14.01 7.80
N GLU A 168 13.92 13.69 9.03
CA GLU A 168 13.94 12.30 9.51
C GLU A 168 12.53 11.75 9.73
N ALA A 169 11.62 12.59 10.22
CA ALA A 169 10.25 12.23 10.53
C ALA A 169 9.28 13.35 10.13
N CYS A 170 8.03 12.98 9.98
CA CYS A 170 6.94 13.93 9.74
C CYS A 170 6.72 14.82 10.96
N ASP A 171 6.71 16.14 10.75
CA ASP A 171 6.63 17.17 11.79
C ASP A 171 5.27 17.90 11.84
N GLY A 172 4.30 17.48 11.03
CA GLY A 172 2.96 18.09 11.03
C GLY A 172 2.12 17.74 9.80
N LEU A 173 0.84 18.08 9.88
CA LEU A 173 -0.11 17.97 8.76
C LEU A 173 0.01 19.20 7.86
N ASN A 174 0.70 19.04 6.74
CA ASN A 174 0.84 20.06 5.70
C ASN A 174 1.06 19.41 4.33
N LEU A 175 0.97 20.22 3.28
CA LEU A 175 1.08 19.71 1.90
C LEU A 175 2.45 19.05 1.63
N GLU A 176 3.54 19.65 2.12
CA GLU A 176 4.89 19.11 1.92
C GLU A 176 5.01 17.70 2.49
N ASN A 177 4.54 17.50 3.73
CA ASN A 177 4.57 16.19 4.37
C ASN A 177 3.65 15.18 3.67
N SER A 178 2.47 15.60 3.23
CA SER A 178 1.56 14.73 2.46
C SER A 178 2.21 14.26 1.15
N LEU A 179 2.85 15.17 0.41
CA LEU A 179 3.59 14.82 -0.82
C LEU A 179 4.76 13.87 -0.55
N ASN A 180 5.42 13.97 0.60
CA ASN A 180 6.46 13.03 0.99
C ASN A 180 5.90 11.62 1.27
N TYR A 181 4.68 11.50 1.81
CA TYR A 181 4.00 10.20 1.91
C TYR A 181 3.57 9.66 0.55
N ASP A 182 2.98 10.50 -0.30
CA ASP A 182 2.55 10.10 -1.65
C ASP A 182 3.73 9.63 -2.51
N ASN A 183 4.90 10.23 -2.32
CA ASN A 183 6.12 9.88 -3.04
C ASN A 183 6.69 8.50 -2.66
N PHE A 184 6.17 7.85 -1.62
CA PHE A 184 6.57 6.50 -1.23
C PHE A 184 6.36 5.47 -2.34
N ILE A 185 5.40 5.68 -3.24
CA ILE A 185 5.21 4.78 -4.38
C ILE A 185 6.48 4.66 -5.25
N ASN A 186 7.24 5.74 -5.39
CA ASN A 186 8.50 5.73 -6.13
C ASN A 186 9.57 4.92 -5.38
N ASP A 187 9.67 5.12 -4.06
CA ASP A 187 10.59 4.36 -3.22
C ASP A 187 10.27 2.86 -3.24
N LEU A 188 8.99 2.53 -3.09
CA LEU A 188 8.49 1.15 -3.14
C LEU A 188 8.88 0.45 -4.44
N THR A 189 8.57 1.07 -5.58
CA THR A 189 8.72 0.44 -6.89
C THR A 189 10.15 0.47 -7.44
N THR A 190 10.99 1.39 -6.94
CA THR A 190 12.37 1.54 -7.43
C THR A 190 13.38 0.81 -6.55
N ASP A 191 13.21 0.88 -5.24
CA ASP A 191 14.27 0.49 -4.30
C ASP A 191 13.88 -0.70 -3.40
N LEU A 192 12.58 -0.84 -3.05
CA LEU A 192 12.16 -1.86 -2.07
C LEU A 192 11.62 -3.15 -2.72
N MET A 193 10.96 -3.06 -3.86
CA MET A 193 10.36 -4.23 -4.53
C MET A 193 11.32 -5.03 -5.43
N PRO A 194 12.35 -4.43 -6.08
CA PRO A 194 13.29 -5.16 -6.96
C PRO A 194 14.10 -6.27 -6.30
#